data_6497f007abdb200efd52bf909ce824b5
#
_entry.id   6497f007abdb200efd52bf909ce824b5
#
_cell.length_a   1.000
_cell.length_b   1.000
_cell.length_c   1.000
_cell.angle_alpha   90.00
_cell.angle_beta   90.00
_cell.angle_gamma   90.00
#
_symmetry.space_group_name_H-M   'P 1'
#
loop_
_entity.id
_entity.type
_entity.pdbx_description
1 polymer ?
#
loop_
_entity_poly.entity_id
_entity_poly.type
_entity_poly.pdbx_seq_one_letter_code
_entity_poly.pdbx_strand_id
1 'polypeptide(L)'
;MIPKESALCSMTVFVVLMAALVCPAASYAEKSPASIFAEESNKVVLIASAGGAKDSVIGSGFVAGPAGLIVTNYHVIKNAREIVVKFRDGRMYKAHVIKRDPGKDIALLQIPATNLKPISFGDSDSVAIGERVVAIGNPLGLEQTVSDGLVSAVRERDGVKFLQLSVPLSKGSSGSPIFNLRGEVIGLMTFSLENGKDLNFAVPVNYITPLVGYSLTLHSKPKPSLVNGVYAVKAGDTLYNLSKKFDVTVDDIMKINNLRSSVIRVGQELRIRQRGSRL
;
A
#
# COMPACT_ATOMS: atom_id res chain seq x y z
N MET A 1 -10.53 73.59 -61.46
CA MET A 1 -10.25 72.29 -62.06
C MET A 1 -9.33 71.55 -61.07
N ILE A 2 -9.90 70.75 -60.20
CA ILE A 2 -9.20 70.03 -59.12
C ILE A 2 -9.54 68.56 -59.27
N PRO A 3 -8.60 67.60 -59.40
CA PRO A 3 -8.90 66.21 -59.48
C PRO A 3 -9.10 65.63 -58.07
N LYS A 4 -10.15 64.83 -57.93
CA LYS A 4 -10.44 64.03 -56.75
C LYS A 4 -9.51 62.84 -56.66
N GLU A 5 -8.73 62.77 -55.60
CA GLU A 5 -8.03 61.50 -55.19
C GLU A 5 -8.98 60.60 -54.41
N SER A 6 -9.11 59.37 -54.86
CA SER A 6 -9.86 58.33 -54.22
C SER A 6 -8.94 57.58 -53.26
N ALA A 7 -9.21 57.71 -51.95
CA ALA A 7 -8.54 56.94 -50.91
C ALA A 7 -9.08 55.53 -50.93
N LEU A 8 -8.24 54.57 -51.31
CA LEU A 8 -8.48 53.14 -51.16
C LEU A 8 -8.14 52.74 -49.73
N CYS A 9 -9.17 52.49 -48.91
CA CYS A 9 -8.99 51.98 -47.56
C CYS A 9 -8.68 50.45 -47.63
N SER A 10 -7.41 50.09 -47.45
CA SER A 10 -6.99 48.72 -47.39
C SER A 10 -7.32 48.14 -46.01
N MET A 11 -8.38 47.30 -45.93
CA MET A 11 -8.82 46.64 -44.74
C MET A 11 -8.04 45.32 -44.63
N THR A 12 -6.92 45.33 -43.92
CA THR A 12 -6.13 44.14 -43.60
C THR A 12 -6.84 43.33 -42.55
N VAL A 13 -7.47 42.24 -42.94
CA VAL A 13 -8.07 41.26 -42.02
C VAL A 13 -6.96 40.43 -41.37
N PHE A 14 -6.69 40.66 -40.11
CA PHE A 14 -5.82 39.82 -39.29
C PHE A 14 -6.59 38.54 -38.89
N VAL A 15 -6.35 37.45 -39.62
CA VAL A 15 -6.81 36.13 -39.20
C VAL A 15 -5.83 35.62 -38.14
N VAL A 16 -6.23 35.75 -36.85
CA VAL A 16 -5.50 35.10 -35.73
C VAL A 16 -5.86 33.62 -35.75
N LEU A 17 -4.97 32.83 -36.31
CA LEU A 17 -5.06 31.37 -36.24
C LEU A 17 -4.69 30.94 -34.81
N MET A 18 -5.71 30.75 -33.93
CA MET A 18 -5.54 30.09 -32.65
C MET A 18 -5.24 28.59 -32.90
N ALA A 19 -3.97 28.26 -32.99
CA ALA A 19 -3.53 26.88 -32.89
C ALA A 19 -3.83 26.40 -31.45
N ALA A 20 -4.98 25.75 -31.24
CA ALA A 20 -5.26 25.03 -30.03
C ALA A 20 -4.19 23.94 -29.91
N LEU A 21 -3.24 24.09 -28.96
CA LEU A 21 -2.37 23.02 -28.53
C LEU A 21 -3.27 21.92 -27.91
N VAL A 22 -3.74 21.01 -28.75
CA VAL A 22 -4.30 19.74 -28.27
C VAL A 22 -3.10 18.96 -27.71
N CYS A 23 -2.84 19.12 -26.42
CA CYS A 23 -1.94 18.23 -25.69
C CYS A 23 -2.56 16.83 -25.82
N PRO A 24 -1.92 15.85 -26.49
CA PRO A 24 -2.46 14.51 -26.51
C PRO A 24 -2.45 14.03 -25.06
N ALA A 25 -3.62 13.91 -24.44
CA ALA A 25 -3.75 13.16 -23.22
C ALA A 25 -3.14 11.78 -23.52
N ALA A 26 -2.10 11.42 -22.78
CA ALA A 26 -1.47 10.10 -22.91
C ALA A 26 -2.56 9.05 -22.68
N SER A 27 -3.07 8.51 -23.79
CA SER A 27 -4.02 7.39 -23.77
C SER A 27 -3.23 6.19 -23.29
N TYR A 28 -3.25 5.94 -22.00
CA TYR A 28 -2.78 4.65 -21.46
C TYR A 28 -3.71 3.58 -22.01
N ALA A 29 -3.16 2.67 -22.84
CA ALA A 29 -3.91 1.54 -23.36
C ALA A 29 -4.43 0.71 -22.19
N GLU A 30 -5.74 0.46 -22.18
CA GLU A 30 -6.36 -0.42 -21.19
C GLU A 30 -5.81 -1.84 -21.33
N LYS A 31 -5.44 -2.43 -20.20
CA LYS A 31 -4.95 -3.79 -20.10
C LYS A 31 -6.11 -4.77 -20.00
N SER A 32 -5.96 -5.95 -20.59
CA SER A 32 -6.90 -7.05 -20.38
C SER A 32 -6.76 -7.62 -18.95
N PRO A 33 -7.80 -8.27 -18.39
CA PRO A 33 -7.69 -8.99 -17.13
C PRO A 33 -6.56 -10.01 -17.11
N ALA A 34 -6.31 -10.70 -18.24
CA ALA A 34 -5.21 -11.64 -18.39
C ALA A 34 -3.83 -10.96 -18.29
N SER A 35 -3.66 -9.78 -18.90
CA SER A 35 -2.42 -9.00 -18.79
C SER A 35 -2.19 -8.51 -17.36
N ILE A 36 -3.23 -7.99 -16.68
CA ILE A 36 -3.14 -7.56 -15.30
C ILE A 36 -2.77 -8.74 -14.40
N PHE A 37 -3.38 -9.90 -14.60
CA PHE A 37 -3.04 -11.10 -13.85
C PHE A 37 -1.57 -11.52 -14.07
N ALA A 38 -1.09 -11.53 -15.30
CA ALA A 38 0.29 -11.90 -15.61
C ALA A 38 1.32 -10.97 -14.93
N GLU A 39 1.04 -9.66 -14.90
CA GLU A 39 1.94 -8.65 -14.33
C GLU A 39 1.88 -8.56 -12.80
N GLU A 40 0.68 -8.70 -12.20
CA GLU A 40 0.41 -8.33 -10.82
C GLU A 40 0.27 -9.53 -9.87
N SER A 41 -0.04 -10.72 -10.39
CA SER A 41 -0.32 -11.90 -9.55
C SER A 41 0.82 -12.26 -8.60
N ASN A 42 2.08 -12.12 -9.00
CA ASN A 42 3.24 -12.40 -8.15
C ASN A 42 3.41 -11.42 -6.96
N LYS A 43 2.65 -10.32 -6.97
CA LYS A 43 2.64 -9.32 -5.89
C LYS A 43 1.46 -9.52 -4.94
N VAL A 44 0.53 -10.42 -5.27
CA VAL A 44 -0.60 -10.81 -4.43
C VAL A 44 -0.21 -12.04 -3.60
N VAL A 45 -0.55 -12.02 -2.32
CA VAL A 45 -0.13 -13.04 -1.35
C VAL A 45 -1.34 -13.63 -0.64
N LEU A 46 -1.20 -14.86 -0.19
CA LEU A 46 -2.12 -15.50 0.75
C LEU A 46 -1.71 -15.11 2.18
N ILE A 47 -2.69 -14.76 3.00
CA ILE A 47 -2.52 -14.50 4.43
C ILE A 47 -3.20 -15.64 5.19
N ALA A 48 -2.41 -16.38 5.95
CA ALA A 48 -2.90 -17.34 6.92
C ALA A 48 -2.68 -16.79 8.32
N SER A 49 -3.74 -16.66 9.11
CA SER A 49 -3.69 -16.18 10.48
C SER A 49 -4.29 -17.21 11.43
N ALA A 50 -3.62 -17.46 12.56
CA ALA A 50 -4.06 -18.40 13.57
C ALA A 50 -4.12 -17.70 14.94
N GLY A 51 -5.29 -17.76 15.60
CA GLY A 51 -5.52 -17.19 16.95
C GLY A 51 -5.46 -18.21 18.07
N GLY A 52 -5.89 -19.43 17.82
CA GLY A 52 -5.93 -20.58 18.73
C GLY A 52 -6.26 -21.85 17.96
N ALA A 53 -6.47 -22.97 18.65
CA ALA A 53 -6.62 -24.29 18.01
C ALA A 53 -7.80 -24.41 17.00
N LYS A 54 -8.74 -23.47 17.00
CA LYS A 54 -9.92 -23.47 16.09
C LYS A 54 -10.11 -22.16 15.31
N ASP A 55 -9.27 -21.15 15.52
CA ASP A 55 -9.44 -19.82 14.95
C ASP A 55 -8.40 -19.57 13.84
N SER A 56 -8.49 -20.30 12.75
CA SER A 56 -7.70 -20.01 11.56
C SER A 56 -8.52 -19.23 10.55
N VAL A 57 -7.97 -18.14 10.06
CA VAL A 57 -8.55 -17.32 8.99
C VAL A 57 -7.59 -17.31 7.80
N ILE A 58 -8.15 -17.52 6.61
CA ILE A 58 -7.43 -17.36 5.34
C ILE A 58 -7.95 -16.10 4.67
N GLY A 59 -7.04 -15.28 4.20
CA GLY A 59 -7.33 -14.07 3.42
C GLY A 59 -6.28 -13.85 2.37
N SER A 60 -6.37 -12.71 1.74
CA SER A 60 -5.42 -12.21 0.73
C SER A 60 -4.70 -10.97 1.25
N GLY A 61 -3.65 -10.59 0.55
CA GLY A 61 -2.95 -9.34 0.73
C GLY A 61 -2.12 -9.03 -0.49
N PHE A 62 -1.42 -7.91 -0.47
CA PHE A 62 -0.53 -7.54 -1.56
C PHE A 62 0.71 -6.78 -1.09
N VAL A 63 1.76 -6.84 -1.90
CA VAL A 63 3.02 -6.14 -1.63
C VAL A 63 2.84 -4.65 -1.88
N ALA A 64 3.00 -3.85 -0.83
CA ALA A 64 2.89 -2.39 -0.87
C ALA A 64 4.24 -1.67 -0.80
N GLY A 65 5.31 -2.39 -0.48
CA GLY A 65 6.65 -1.80 -0.42
C GLY A 65 7.77 -2.81 -0.62
N PRO A 66 8.93 -2.35 -1.15
CA PRO A 66 10.03 -3.23 -1.55
C PRO A 66 10.72 -3.92 -0.37
N ALA A 67 10.56 -3.39 0.84
CA ALA A 67 11.16 -3.93 2.07
C ALA A 67 10.21 -4.89 2.82
N GLY A 68 9.24 -5.51 2.15
CA GLY A 68 8.36 -6.50 2.77
C GLY A 68 7.11 -5.91 3.42
N LEU A 69 6.67 -4.72 3.01
CA LEU A 69 5.42 -4.14 3.45
C LEU A 69 4.24 -4.80 2.72
N ILE A 70 3.30 -5.35 3.48
CA ILE A 70 2.10 -6.04 2.97
C ILE A 70 0.85 -5.34 3.49
N VAL A 71 -0.14 -5.18 2.63
CA VAL A 71 -1.49 -4.69 2.97
C VAL A 71 -2.47 -5.85 3.00
N THR A 72 -3.36 -5.86 3.98
CA THR A 72 -4.50 -6.79 4.09
C THR A 72 -5.63 -6.14 4.90
N ASN A 73 -6.75 -6.84 5.10
CA ASN A 73 -7.80 -6.35 6.00
C ASN A 73 -7.46 -6.60 7.47
N TYR A 74 -7.98 -5.71 8.34
CA TYR A 74 -7.84 -5.88 9.78
C TYR A 74 -8.56 -7.13 10.29
N HIS A 75 -9.78 -7.42 9.80
CA HIS A 75 -10.55 -8.59 10.25
C HIS A 75 -9.84 -9.93 9.95
N VAL A 76 -8.98 -9.98 8.92
CA VAL A 76 -8.19 -11.18 8.58
C VAL A 76 -7.19 -11.49 9.69
N ILE A 77 -6.70 -10.47 10.42
CA ILE A 77 -5.62 -10.63 11.41
C ILE A 77 -6.00 -10.28 12.84
N LYS A 78 -7.25 -9.83 13.10
CA LYS A 78 -7.65 -9.24 14.39
C LYS A 78 -7.41 -10.13 15.61
N ASN A 79 -7.59 -11.43 15.47
CA ASN A 79 -7.45 -12.42 16.54
C ASN A 79 -6.17 -13.26 16.40
N ALA A 80 -5.28 -12.91 15.47
CA ALA A 80 -4.12 -13.71 15.17
C ALA A 80 -3.04 -13.61 16.26
N ARG A 81 -2.54 -14.77 16.70
CA ARG A 81 -1.30 -14.91 17.45
C ARG A 81 -0.11 -15.13 16.52
N GLU A 82 -0.37 -15.76 15.40
CA GLU A 82 0.61 -16.01 14.35
C GLU A 82 0.02 -15.64 12.99
N ILE A 83 0.83 -14.97 12.15
CA ILE A 83 0.46 -14.56 10.79
C ILE A 83 1.56 -15.05 9.86
N VAL A 84 1.16 -15.79 8.82
CA VAL A 84 2.04 -16.25 7.76
C VAL A 84 1.59 -15.66 6.43
N VAL A 85 2.54 -15.12 5.70
CA VAL A 85 2.36 -14.61 4.34
C VAL A 85 2.98 -15.62 3.38
N LYS A 86 2.18 -16.15 2.44
CA LYS A 86 2.63 -17.09 1.42
C LYS A 86 2.55 -16.43 0.04
N PHE A 87 3.66 -16.46 -0.68
CA PHE A 87 3.75 -16.03 -2.08
C PHE A 87 3.39 -17.17 -3.03
N ARG A 88 3.04 -16.81 -4.26
CA ARG A 88 2.74 -17.77 -5.34
C ARG A 88 3.87 -18.78 -5.61
N ASP A 89 5.12 -18.35 -5.50
CA ASP A 89 6.30 -19.18 -5.70
C ASP A 89 6.61 -20.13 -4.52
N GLY A 90 5.71 -20.18 -3.53
CA GLY A 90 5.83 -21.04 -2.35
C GLY A 90 6.62 -20.45 -1.19
N ARG A 91 7.28 -19.30 -1.36
CA ARG A 91 7.98 -18.62 -0.25
C ARG A 91 6.98 -18.26 0.85
N MET A 92 7.35 -18.53 2.09
CA MET A 92 6.53 -18.25 3.27
C MET A 92 7.32 -17.43 4.27
N TYR A 93 6.65 -16.45 4.88
CA TYR A 93 7.25 -15.56 5.88
C TYR A 93 6.32 -15.38 7.06
N LYS A 94 6.87 -15.41 8.29
CA LYS A 94 6.16 -14.88 9.46
C LYS A 94 6.04 -13.38 9.33
N ALA A 95 4.86 -12.85 9.62
CA ALA A 95 4.59 -11.42 9.52
C ALA A 95 4.32 -10.80 10.88
N HIS A 96 4.67 -9.54 11.03
CA HIS A 96 4.38 -8.71 12.19
C HIS A 96 3.44 -7.57 11.79
N VAL A 97 2.45 -7.30 12.64
CA VAL A 97 1.55 -6.17 12.44
C VAL A 97 2.28 -4.88 12.80
N ILE A 98 2.41 -3.96 11.84
CA ILE A 98 3.03 -2.65 12.05
C ILE A 98 2.01 -1.52 12.21
N LYS A 99 0.84 -1.66 11.58
CA LYS A 99 -0.25 -0.71 11.71
C LYS A 99 -1.59 -1.41 11.49
N ARG A 100 -2.62 -0.90 12.15
CA ARG A 100 -4.00 -1.34 11.98
C ARG A 100 -4.95 -0.16 12.07
N ASP A 101 -5.97 -0.16 11.24
CA ASP A 101 -7.10 0.76 11.27
C ASP A 101 -8.40 -0.07 11.30
N PRO A 102 -8.93 -0.39 12.50
CA PRO A 102 -10.15 -1.18 12.62
C PRO A 102 -11.39 -0.51 12.02
N GLY A 103 -11.44 0.84 12.04
CA GLY A 103 -12.58 1.60 11.52
C GLY A 103 -12.70 1.51 9.99
N LYS A 104 -11.60 1.36 9.30
CA LYS A 104 -11.56 1.19 7.84
C LYS A 104 -11.22 -0.24 7.40
N ASP A 105 -11.09 -1.16 8.34
CA ASP A 105 -10.73 -2.55 8.10
C ASP A 105 -9.40 -2.73 7.33
N ILE A 106 -8.37 -1.97 7.70
CA ILE A 106 -7.04 -2.00 7.07
C ILE A 106 -6.00 -2.50 8.06
N ALA A 107 -5.05 -3.32 7.60
CA ALA A 107 -3.85 -3.70 8.34
C ALA A 107 -2.62 -3.65 7.45
N LEU A 108 -1.50 -3.20 8.03
CA LEU A 108 -0.18 -3.27 7.44
C LEU A 108 0.67 -4.28 8.20
N LEU A 109 1.29 -5.17 7.44
CA LEU A 109 2.17 -6.21 7.94
C LEU A 109 3.58 -5.98 7.41
N GLN A 110 4.57 -6.41 8.20
CA GLN A 110 5.97 -6.46 7.82
C GLN A 110 6.45 -7.91 7.77
N ILE A 111 7.05 -8.30 6.66
CA ILE A 111 7.77 -9.57 6.50
C ILE A 111 9.27 -9.33 6.30
N PRO A 112 10.16 -10.27 6.68
CA PRO A 112 11.61 -10.15 6.50
C PRO A 112 12.04 -10.48 5.06
N ALA A 113 11.42 -9.79 4.06
CA ALA A 113 11.75 -9.92 2.66
C ALA A 113 12.18 -8.56 2.09
N THR A 114 13.12 -8.57 1.15
CA THR A 114 13.65 -7.39 0.47
C THR A 114 13.56 -7.53 -1.04
N ASN A 115 13.72 -6.42 -1.76
CA ASN A 115 13.71 -6.38 -3.23
C ASN A 115 12.38 -6.88 -3.84
N LEU A 116 11.29 -6.77 -3.10
CA LEU A 116 9.96 -7.05 -3.64
C LEU A 116 9.53 -5.94 -4.59
N LYS A 117 8.80 -6.33 -5.65
CA LYS A 117 8.16 -5.36 -6.55
C LYS A 117 6.80 -4.99 -5.95
N PRO A 118 6.56 -3.73 -5.53
CA PRO A 118 5.27 -3.33 -5.00
C PRO A 118 4.24 -3.18 -6.12
N ILE A 119 2.97 -3.25 -5.75
CA ILE A 119 1.84 -2.89 -6.59
C ILE A 119 1.82 -1.36 -6.78
N SER A 120 1.38 -0.91 -7.94
CA SER A 120 1.11 0.51 -8.21
C SER A 120 -0.24 0.92 -7.61
N PHE A 121 -0.29 2.04 -6.91
CA PHE A 121 -1.52 2.62 -6.39
C PHE A 121 -2.13 3.59 -7.40
N GLY A 122 -3.43 3.45 -7.64
CA GLY A 122 -4.23 4.42 -8.37
C GLY A 122 -4.84 5.48 -7.46
N ASP A 123 -5.87 6.15 -7.97
CA ASP A 123 -6.65 7.15 -7.24
C ASP A 123 -8.11 6.72 -7.16
N SER A 124 -8.56 6.31 -5.96
CA SER A 124 -9.93 5.86 -5.75
C SER A 124 -10.98 6.98 -5.74
N ASP A 125 -10.57 8.24 -5.63
CA ASP A 125 -11.51 9.37 -5.73
C ASP A 125 -11.85 9.71 -7.18
N SER A 126 -11.02 9.27 -8.14
CA SER A 126 -11.25 9.45 -9.58
C SER A 126 -12.06 8.31 -10.23
N VAL A 127 -12.40 7.25 -9.45
CA VAL A 127 -13.09 6.07 -9.96
C VAL A 127 -14.53 6.40 -10.37
N ALA A 128 -14.92 6.01 -11.60
CA ALA A 128 -16.25 6.19 -12.11
C ALA A 128 -17.17 4.98 -11.85
N ILE A 129 -18.46 5.24 -11.61
CA ILE A 129 -19.48 4.17 -11.59
C ILE A 129 -19.57 3.59 -13.02
N GLY A 130 -19.53 2.27 -13.14
CA GLY A 130 -19.48 1.55 -14.43
C GLY A 130 -18.05 1.24 -14.89
N GLU A 131 -17.00 1.74 -14.20
CA GLU A 131 -15.60 1.41 -14.52
C GLU A 131 -15.33 -0.08 -14.30
N ARG A 132 -14.68 -0.73 -15.30
CA ARG A 132 -14.27 -2.12 -15.19
C ARG A 132 -13.12 -2.28 -14.21
N VAL A 133 -13.20 -3.34 -13.42
CA VAL A 133 -12.21 -3.65 -12.40
C VAL A 133 -11.86 -5.15 -12.43
N VAL A 134 -10.66 -5.45 -11.96
CA VAL A 134 -10.13 -6.82 -11.85
C VAL A 134 -9.69 -7.06 -10.42
N ALA A 135 -10.13 -8.17 -9.83
CA ALA A 135 -9.66 -8.65 -8.54
C ALA A 135 -8.73 -9.85 -8.73
N ILE A 136 -7.66 -9.88 -7.96
CA ILE A 136 -6.75 -11.05 -7.88
C ILE A 136 -6.64 -11.43 -6.41
N GLY A 137 -7.00 -12.67 -6.06
CA GLY A 137 -7.02 -13.12 -4.67
C GLY A 137 -6.82 -14.61 -4.51
N ASN A 138 -7.00 -15.09 -3.27
CA ASN A 138 -6.79 -16.48 -2.88
C ASN A 138 -8.09 -17.07 -2.28
N PRO A 139 -9.19 -17.15 -3.05
CA PRO A 139 -10.45 -17.65 -2.55
C PRO A 139 -10.31 -19.09 -2.07
N LEU A 140 -10.88 -19.40 -0.88
CA LEU A 140 -10.86 -20.73 -0.26
C LEU A 140 -9.44 -21.35 -0.10
N GLY A 141 -8.39 -20.52 -0.11
CA GLY A 141 -7.01 -21.01 -0.12
C GLY A 141 -6.53 -21.53 -1.49
N LEU A 142 -7.39 -21.45 -2.53
CA LEU A 142 -7.00 -21.69 -3.92
C LEU A 142 -6.14 -20.50 -4.35
N GLU A 143 -4.90 -20.80 -4.71
CA GLU A 143 -3.95 -19.75 -5.04
C GLU A 143 -4.32 -19.05 -6.34
N GLN A 144 -4.45 -17.73 -6.23
CA GLN A 144 -4.54 -16.78 -7.34
C GLN A 144 -5.65 -17.02 -8.35
N THR A 145 -6.84 -16.70 -7.93
CA THR A 145 -8.00 -16.57 -8.81
C THR A 145 -8.13 -15.13 -9.28
N VAL A 146 -8.35 -14.93 -10.59
CA VAL A 146 -8.72 -13.65 -11.17
C VAL A 146 -10.24 -13.61 -11.37
N SER A 147 -10.85 -12.48 -11.04
CA SER A 147 -12.26 -12.18 -11.32
C SER A 147 -12.36 -10.74 -11.82
N ASP A 148 -13.31 -10.45 -12.69
CA ASP A 148 -13.58 -9.10 -13.16
C ASP A 148 -15.04 -8.70 -12.92
N GLY A 149 -15.30 -7.41 -12.97
CA GLY A 149 -16.60 -6.80 -12.76
C GLY A 149 -16.55 -5.30 -12.94
N LEU A 150 -17.50 -4.61 -12.30
CA LEU A 150 -17.65 -3.16 -12.39
C LEU A 150 -17.69 -2.53 -11.00
N VAL A 151 -17.34 -1.25 -10.92
CA VAL A 151 -17.73 -0.39 -9.81
C VAL A 151 -19.21 -0.08 -9.96
N SER A 152 -20.05 -0.66 -9.11
CA SER A 152 -21.51 -0.52 -9.18
C SER A 152 -22.01 0.74 -8.50
N ALA A 153 -21.35 1.19 -7.44
CA ALA A 153 -21.67 2.43 -6.71
C ALA A 153 -20.52 2.82 -5.78
N VAL A 154 -20.55 4.07 -5.29
CA VAL A 154 -19.84 4.49 -4.10
C VAL A 154 -20.84 4.64 -2.96
N ARG A 155 -20.57 4.00 -1.83
CA ARG A 155 -21.42 4.02 -0.64
C ARG A 155 -20.67 4.61 0.54
N GLU A 156 -21.41 5.21 1.46
CA GLU A 156 -20.86 5.71 2.71
C GLU A 156 -21.58 5.04 3.88
N ARG A 157 -20.82 4.59 4.86
CA ARG A 157 -21.30 4.04 6.11
C ARG A 157 -20.39 4.51 7.25
N ASP A 158 -20.98 5.08 8.28
CA ASP A 158 -20.26 5.59 9.47
C ASP A 158 -19.11 6.55 9.12
N GLY A 159 -19.30 7.41 8.09
CA GLY A 159 -18.30 8.37 7.61
C GLY A 159 -17.15 7.74 6.79
N VAL A 160 -17.24 6.44 6.47
CA VAL A 160 -16.27 5.74 5.63
C VAL A 160 -16.89 5.42 4.27
N LYS A 161 -16.21 5.81 3.19
CA LYS A 161 -16.58 5.44 1.82
C LYS A 161 -16.17 4.02 1.51
N PHE A 162 -16.97 3.34 0.69
CA PHE A 162 -16.72 2.01 0.15
C PHE A 162 -17.07 1.98 -1.34
N LEU A 163 -16.29 1.26 -2.13
CA LEU A 163 -16.62 0.93 -3.50
C LEU A 163 -17.51 -0.33 -3.49
N GLN A 164 -18.74 -0.22 -4.00
CA GLN A 164 -19.60 -1.37 -4.25
C GLN A 164 -19.22 -1.97 -5.60
N LEU A 165 -19.00 -3.28 -5.65
CA LEU A 165 -18.48 -3.98 -6.81
C LEU A 165 -19.41 -5.12 -7.22
N SER A 166 -19.46 -5.43 -8.52
CA SER A 166 -20.10 -6.65 -9.04
C SER A 166 -19.12 -7.84 -9.15
N VAL A 167 -17.86 -7.66 -8.73
CA VAL A 167 -16.85 -8.73 -8.71
C VAL A 167 -17.28 -9.82 -7.73
N PRO A 168 -17.33 -11.11 -8.15
CA PRO A 168 -17.65 -12.21 -7.24
C PRO A 168 -16.71 -12.29 -6.04
N LEU A 169 -17.27 -12.49 -4.84
CA LEU A 169 -16.54 -12.60 -3.59
C LEU A 169 -16.77 -13.97 -2.95
N SER A 170 -15.71 -14.59 -2.46
CA SER A 170 -15.75 -15.82 -1.68
C SER A 170 -14.85 -15.75 -0.47
N LYS A 171 -14.98 -16.72 0.46
CA LYS A 171 -14.08 -16.81 1.62
C LYS A 171 -12.62 -16.84 1.15
N GLY A 172 -11.77 -15.98 1.74
CA GLY A 172 -10.37 -15.83 1.35
C GLY A 172 -10.10 -14.70 0.36
N SER A 173 -11.14 -14.11 -0.27
CA SER A 173 -10.98 -12.91 -1.11
C SER A 173 -10.74 -11.63 -0.31
N SER A 174 -11.08 -11.60 0.99
CA SER A 174 -10.78 -10.45 1.87
C SER A 174 -9.29 -10.11 1.82
N GLY A 175 -8.96 -8.83 1.60
CA GLY A 175 -7.60 -8.37 1.44
C GLY A 175 -7.05 -8.43 0.00
N SER A 176 -7.85 -8.88 -0.97
CA SER A 176 -7.47 -8.85 -2.39
C SER A 176 -7.41 -7.42 -2.91
N PRO A 177 -6.38 -7.06 -3.71
CA PRO A 177 -6.36 -5.81 -4.45
C PRO A 177 -7.43 -5.81 -5.54
N ILE A 178 -8.06 -4.65 -5.72
CA ILE A 178 -8.95 -4.33 -6.84
C ILE A 178 -8.19 -3.40 -7.77
N PHE A 179 -7.99 -3.84 -9.01
CA PHE A 179 -7.27 -3.11 -10.04
C PHE A 179 -8.22 -2.41 -11.00
N ASN A 180 -7.86 -1.21 -11.46
CA ASN A 180 -8.39 -0.62 -12.69
C ASN A 180 -7.73 -1.26 -13.94
N LEU A 181 -8.21 -0.92 -15.14
CA LEU A 181 -7.63 -1.47 -16.37
C LEU A 181 -6.25 -0.89 -16.74
N ARG A 182 -5.69 0.03 -15.94
CA ARG A 182 -4.28 0.43 -16.04
C ARG A 182 -3.35 -0.48 -15.24
N GLY A 183 -3.91 -1.39 -14.42
CA GLY A 183 -3.15 -2.26 -13.51
C GLY A 183 -2.76 -1.56 -12.20
N GLU A 184 -3.48 -0.51 -11.81
CA GLU A 184 -3.30 0.20 -10.56
C GLU A 184 -4.35 -0.22 -9.55
N VAL A 185 -3.98 -0.40 -8.28
CA VAL A 185 -4.92 -0.72 -7.20
C VAL A 185 -5.75 0.50 -6.85
N ILE A 186 -7.07 0.35 -6.91
CA ILE A 186 -8.05 1.37 -6.52
C ILE A 186 -8.81 1.00 -5.24
N GLY A 187 -8.70 -0.24 -4.78
CA GLY A 187 -9.38 -0.69 -3.56
C GLY A 187 -8.83 -1.98 -2.99
N LEU A 188 -9.24 -2.25 -1.74
CA LEU A 188 -8.96 -3.46 -0.97
C LEU A 188 -10.28 -4.17 -0.72
N MET A 189 -10.49 -5.36 -1.28
CA MET A 189 -11.69 -6.16 -1.07
C MET A 189 -11.88 -6.43 0.43
N THR A 190 -13.09 -6.22 0.97
CA THR A 190 -13.31 -6.34 2.41
C THR A 190 -14.47 -7.26 2.78
N PHE A 191 -15.71 -6.90 2.56
CA PHE A 191 -16.86 -7.67 2.99
C PHE A 191 -17.94 -7.75 1.92
N SER A 192 -18.86 -8.74 2.09
CA SER A 192 -20.16 -8.78 1.42
C SER A 192 -21.27 -8.67 2.45
N LEU A 193 -22.43 -8.17 2.04
CA LEU A 193 -23.64 -8.21 2.85
C LEU A 193 -24.30 -9.58 2.68
N GLU A 194 -24.42 -10.35 3.78
CA GLU A 194 -24.91 -11.73 3.78
C GLU A 194 -26.34 -11.89 3.20
N ASN A 195 -27.17 -10.85 3.26
CA ASN A 195 -28.55 -10.87 2.75
C ASN A 195 -28.69 -10.28 1.34
N GLY A 196 -27.62 -9.77 0.74
CA GLY A 196 -27.60 -9.22 -0.62
C GLY A 196 -26.73 -10.09 -1.50
N LYS A 197 -27.32 -10.91 -2.38
CA LYS A 197 -26.57 -11.59 -3.43
C LYS A 197 -25.81 -10.53 -4.21
N ASP A 198 -24.47 -10.69 -4.32
CA ASP A 198 -23.58 -9.85 -5.13
C ASP A 198 -23.36 -8.40 -4.64
N LEU A 199 -23.60 -8.09 -3.35
CA LEU A 199 -23.23 -6.82 -2.74
C LEU A 199 -21.85 -6.91 -2.10
N ASN A 200 -20.83 -6.75 -2.91
CA ASN A 200 -19.43 -6.84 -2.51
C ASN A 200 -18.81 -5.44 -2.39
N PHE A 201 -17.95 -5.25 -1.41
CA PHE A 201 -17.38 -3.96 -1.07
C PHE A 201 -15.86 -3.99 -0.99
N ALA A 202 -15.26 -2.89 -1.41
CA ALA A 202 -13.84 -2.64 -1.23
C ALA A 202 -13.61 -1.32 -0.50
N VAL A 203 -12.59 -1.29 0.35
CA VAL A 203 -12.07 -0.08 0.96
C VAL A 203 -11.29 0.71 -0.10
N PRO A 204 -11.60 1.99 -0.35
CA PRO A 204 -10.86 2.83 -1.29
C PRO A 204 -9.37 2.90 -0.98
N VAL A 205 -8.53 2.84 -2.02
CA VAL A 205 -7.07 2.85 -1.87
C VAL A 205 -6.53 4.14 -1.26
N ASN A 206 -7.23 5.27 -1.43
CA ASN A 206 -6.82 6.55 -0.86
C ASN A 206 -6.81 6.55 0.69
N TYR A 207 -7.49 5.61 1.34
CA TYR A 207 -7.32 5.38 2.79
C TYR A 207 -6.05 4.60 3.13
N ILE A 208 -5.50 3.83 2.18
CA ILE A 208 -4.34 2.96 2.36
C ILE A 208 -3.04 3.71 2.07
N THR A 209 -3.01 4.51 1.01
CA THR A 209 -1.82 5.21 0.51
C THR A 209 -1.10 6.04 1.59
N PRO A 210 -1.78 6.84 2.44
CA PRO A 210 -1.11 7.59 3.51
C PRO A 210 -0.48 6.68 4.57
N LEU A 211 -1.09 5.52 4.84
CA LEU A 211 -0.57 4.55 5.82
C LEU A 211 0.71 3.90 5.29
N VAL A 212 0.72 3.53 4.00
CA VAL A 212 1.88 2.98 3.31
C VAL A 212 3.00 4.00 3.22
N GLY A 213 2.72 5.23 2.79
CA GLY A 213 3.69 6.32 2.69
C GLY A 213 4.38 6.60 4.03
N TYR A 214 3.62 6.70 5.11
CA TYR A 214 4.15 6.84 6.47
C TYR A 214 5.05 5.65 6.85
N SER A 215 4.63 4.43 6.57
CA SER A 215 5.41 3.23 6.89
C SER A 215 6.70 3.15 6.07
N LEU A 216 6.66 3.50 4.79
CA LEU A 216 7.86 3.55 3.96
C LEU A 216 8.86 4.60 4.45
N THR A 217 8.40 5.79 4.88
CA THR A 217 9.28 6.82 5.45
C THR A 217 9.93 6.38 6.76
N LEU A 218 9.24 5.60 7.58
CA LEU A 218 9.83 5.04 8.80
C LEU A 218 10.94 4.02 8.49
N HIS A 219 10.75 3.19 7.44
CA HIS A 219 11.71 2.15 7.05
C HIS A 219 12.82 2.69 6.13
N SER A 220 12.56 3.79 5.39
CA SER A 220 13.53 4.44 4.51
C SER A 220 14.45 5.42 5.23
N LYS A 221 14.19 5.74 6.51
CA LYS A 221 15.19 6.46 7.30
C LYS A 221 16.45 5.61 7.30
N PRO A 222 17.56 6.09 6.74
CA PRO A 222 18.80 5.34 6.78
C PRO A 222 19.06 4.98 8.23
N LYS A 223 19.34 3.69 8.51
CA LYS A 223 19.86 3.31 9.83
C LYS A 223 20.97 4.30 10.14
N PRO A 224 20.88 5.05 11.25
CA PRO A 224 21.90 6.04 11.53
C PRO A 224 23.24 5.34 11.49
N SER A 225 24.16 5.87 10.71
CA SER A 225 25.49 5.31 10.61
C SER A 225 26.16 5.39 11.96
N LEU A 226 26.52 4.22 12.49
CA LEU A 226 27.41 4.16 13.64
C LEU A 226 28.80 4.49 13.14
N VAL A 227 29.40 5.54 13.63
CA VAL A 227 30.82 5.81 13.41
C VAL A 227 31.57 4.92 14.38
N ASN A 228 32.32 3.93 13.88
CA ASN A 228 33.05 2.95 14.70
C ASN A 228 32.20 2.22 15.77
N GLY A 229 30.92 1.95 15.48
CA GLY A 229 30.01 1.30 16.43
C GLY A 229 29.51 2.21 17.55
N VAL A 230 29.74 3.51 17.49
CA VAL A 230 29.33 4.52 18.47
C VAL A 230 28.21 5.38 17.90
N TYR A 231 27.22 5.68 18.74
CA TYR A 231 26.10 6.57 18.45
C TYR A 231 26.06 7.73 19.44
N ALA A 232 26.05 8.96 18.93
CA ALA A 232 25.82 10.15 19.78
C ALA A 232 24.31 10.38 19.96
N VAL A 233 23.85 10.38 21.20
CA VAL A 233 22.46 10.58 21.60
C VAL A 233 21.96 11.95 21.17
N LYS A 234 20.80 11.99 20.52
CA LYS A 234 20.15 13.22 20.04
C LYS A 234 18.95 13.57 20.92
N ALA A 235 18.47 14.81 20.81
CA ALA A 235 17.24 15.24 21.48
C ALA A 235 16.06 14.33 21.10
N GLY A 236 15.32 13.84 22.10
CA GLY A 236 14.18 12.93 21.93
C GLY A 236 14.56 11.44 21.88
N ASP A 237 15.86 11.08 21.92
CA ASP A 237 16.27 9.68 22.00
C ASP A 237 16.00 9.12 23.40
N THR A 238 15.56 7.85 23.43
CA THR A 238 15.47 7.00 24.62
C THR A 238 16.15 5.67 24.34
N LEU A 239 16.61 4.95 25.36
CA LEU A 239 17.18 3.60 25.14
C LEU A 239 16.18 2.67 24.44
N TYR A 240 14.89 2.80 24.72
CA TYR A 240 13.84 2.05 24.03
C TYR A 240 13.79 2.36 22.54
N ASN A 241 13.77 3.66 22.16
CA ASN A 241 13.76 4.06 20.76
C ASN A 241 15.06 3.65 20.04
N LEU A 242 16.20 3.75 20.71
CA LEU A 242 17.49 3.32 20.16
C LEU A 242 17.56 1.81 20.01
N SER A 243 16.98 1.02 20.93
CA SER A 243 16.93 -0.44 20.81
C SER A 243 16.17 -0.87 19.56
N LYS A 244 15.04 -0.24 19.26
CA LYS A 244 14.26 -0.47 18.04
C LYS A 244 14.99 0.00 16.79
N LYS A 245 15.64 1.15 16.86
CA LYS A 245 16.35 1.78 15.75
C LYS A 245 17.55 0.97 15.27
N PHE A 246 18.24 0.28 16.17
CA PHE A 246 19.45 -0.49 15.89
C PHE A 246 19.26 -2.00 15.93
N ASP A 247 18.02 -2.47 16.21
CA ASP A 247 17.68 -3.89 16.33
C ASP A 247 18.52 -4.62 17.38
N VAL A 248 18.57 -4.04 18.58
CA VAL A 248 19.25 -4.54 19.76
C VAL A 248 18.31 -4.44 20.98
N THR A 249 18.59 -5.14 22.06
CA THR A 249 17.79 -4.96 23.29
C THR A 249 18.26 -3.76 24.10
N VAL A 250 17.37 -3.18 24.91
CA VAL A 250 17.74 -2.12 25.87
C VAL A 250 18.82 -2.62 26.79
N ASP A 251 18.72 -3.87 27.26
CA ASP A 251 19.71 -4.52 28.12
C ASP A 251 21.08 -4.65 27.48
N ASP A 252 21.14 -4.97 26.17
CA ASP A 252 22.41 -5.04 25.42
C ASP A 252 23.08 -3.66 25.38
N ILE A 253 22.30 -2.59 25.12
CA ILE A 253 22.82 -1.23 25.11
C ILE A 253 23.33 -0.85 26.53
N MET A 254 22.54 -1.16 27.55
CA MET A 254 22.93 -0.85 28.94
C MET A 254 24.20 -1.58 29.36
N LYS A 255 24.29 -2.89 29.07
CA LYS A 255 25.45 -3.72 29.42
C LYS A 255 26.74 -3.26 28.75
N ILE A 256 26.70 -3.03 27.43
CA ILE A 256 27.90 -2.64 26.67
C ILE A 256 28.42 -1.23 27.04
N ASN A 257 27.54 -0.38 27.59
CA ASN A 257 27.87 0.99 28.02
C ASN A 257 27.97 1.14 29.55
N ASN A 258 27.88 0.06 30.32
CA ASN A 258 27.90 0.07 31.80
C ASN A 258 26.87 1.04 32.41
N LEU A 259 25.67 1.14 31.79
CA LEU A 259 24.61 2.03 32.26
C LEU A 259 23.87 1.39 33.45
N ARG A 260 23.70 2.13 34.53
CA ARG A 260 22.95 1.70 35.72
C ARG A 260 21.48 2.10 35.69
N SER A 261 21.08 2.94 34.73
CA SER A 261 19.70 3.38 34.51
C SER A 261 19.44 3.59 33.03
N SER A 262 18.15 3.65 32.65
CA SER A 262 17.73 3.91 31.26
C SER A 262 17.82 5.40 30.86
N VAL A 263 18.25 6.28 31.75
CA VAL A 263 18.39 7.72 31.50
C VAL A 263 19.66 7.98 30.70
N ILE A 264 19.50 8.61 29.53
CA ILE A 264 20.60 9.04 28.65
C ILE A 264 20.52 10.54 28.41
N ARG A 265 21.65 11.17 28.06
CA ARG A 265 21.74 12.61 27.83
C ARG A 265 22.09 12.94 26.40
N VAL A 266 21.57 14.04 25.88
CA VAL A 266 21.95 14.53 24.54
C VAL A 266 23.46 14.73 24.46
N GLY A 267 24.07 14.24 23.39
CA GLY A 267 25.52 14.25 23.20
C GLY A 267 26.26 13.05 23.85
N GLN A 268 25.58 12.23 24.65
CA GLN A 268 26.20 11.05 25.24
C GLN A 268 26.55 10.04 24.13
N GLU A 269 27.75 9.53 24.13
CA GLU A 269 28.18 8.47 23.20
C GLU A 269 27.80 7.10 23.74
N LEU A 270 27.08 6.32 22.91
CA LEU A 270 26.67 4.94 23.23
C LEU A 270 27.30 3.99 22.23
N ARG A 271 27.99 2.99 22.73
CA ARG A 271 28.40 1.84 21.91
C ARG A 271 27.20 0.97 21.62
N ILE A 272 26.97 0.65 20.35
CA ILE A 272 25.86 -0.19 19.91
C ILE A 272 26.42 -1.30 19.02
N ARG A 273 26.25 -2.55 19.46
CA ARG A 273 26.70 -3.73 18.71
C ARG A 273 25.50 -4.42 18.06
N GLN A 274 25.42 -4.32 16.74
CA GLN A 274 24.36 -5.01 15.98
C GLN A 274 24.61 -6.53 15.97
N ARG A 275 23.55 -7.35 16.07
CA ARG A 275 23.62 -8.80 15.91
C ARG A 275 24.05 -9.12 14.47
N GLY A 276 25.25 -9.65 14.26
CA GLY A 276 25.76 -10.06 12.95
C GLY A 276 27.00 -9.32 12.42
N SER A 277 27.52 -8.30 13.08
CA SER A 277 28.85 -7.75 12.74
C SER A 277 29.93 -8.63 13.38
N ARG A 278 30.54 -9.53 12.59
CA ARG A 278 31.87 -10.09 12.90
C ARG A 278 32.89 -8.98 12.73
N LEU A 279 33.83 -8.90 13.66
CA LEU A 279 35.07 -8.12 13.51
C LEU A 279 35.86 -8.60 12.31
#